data_51c7fad020b98d151e78530b47daaa10
#
_entry.id   51c7fad020b98d151e78530b47daaa10
#
_cell.length_a   1.000
_cell.length_b   1.000
_cell.length_c   1.000
_cell.angle_alpha   90.00
_cell.angle_beta   90.00
_cell.angle_gamma   90.00
#
_symmetry.space_group_name_H-M   'P 1'
#
loop_
_entity.id
_entity.type
_entity.pdbx_description
1 polymer ?
#
loop_
_entity_poly.entity_id
_entity_poly.type
_entity_poly.pdbx_seq_one_letter_code
_entity_poly.pdbx_strand_id
1 'polypeptide(L)'
;MTARGIGNSAGPAGECQAVARFHGHREAEGRGLDLPDRLLALAALLLLAAGAWFIGDAAWMKGKAVLAQVLIQRAWAANLDGAKPRERPWSWADTTPVGRLEFVRQRRSMIVLAGDAGRVLAFGPGHRPGSALPGKPGNSVISAHRDTHFAILEGARIGDLVRVENIEGQTLTYRIDALDVVDEHDLSVTEQRGIDQLTLVTCWPFNALAPGGPWRYIVTASRQQDRL
;
A
#
# COMPACT_ATOMS: atom_id res chain seq x y z
N MET A 1 44.06 60.28 84.81
CA MET A 1 43.00 61.26 85.10
C MET A 1 41.65 60.63 84.85
N THR A 2 41.00 60.34 85.95
CA THR A 2 39.62 60.61 86.33
C THR A 2 38.56 60.01 85.37
N ALA A 3 37.65 59.26 85.75
CA ALA A 3 36.94 58.85 86.97
C ALA A 3 35.56 58.41 86.51
N ARG A 4 35.04 57.34 87.13
CA ARG A 4 33.70 57.17 87.68
C ARG A 4 32.48 57.38 86.77
N GLY A 5 31.49 56.60 86.81
CA GLY A 5 30.78 55.89 87.84
C GLY A 5 29.64 55.03 87.34
N ILE A 6 29.40 53.99 87.97
CA ILE A 6 28.34 53.51 88.84
C ILE A 6 26.90 53.85 88.37
N GLY A 7 26.09 52.82 88.23
CA GLY A 7 24.67 52.92 88.13
C GLY A 7 23.96 51.58 87.98
N ASN A 8 23.61 51.00 89.09
CA ASN A 8 22.88 49.81 89.41
C ASN A 8 21.40 49.94 89.00
N SER A 9 20.72 48.90 88.49
CA SER A 9 19.50 48.42 89.19
C SER A 9 18.65 47.43 88.30
N ALA A 10 18.47 46.27 88.85
CA ALA A 10 17.25 45.48 88.92
C ALA A 10 16.37 45.25 87.70
N GLY A 11 16.12 43.97 87.49
CA GLY A 11 15.17 43.35 86.59
C GLY A 11 13.70 43.71 86.88
N PRO A 12 12.69 43.08 86.35
CA PRO A 12 12.45 41.63 86.29
C PRO A 12 11.72 41.08 85.03
N ALA A 13 11.58 39.79 85.12
CA ALA A 13 10.48 38.96 84.54
C ALA A 13 10.25 38.87 83.03
N GLY A 14 10.49 37.78 82.53
CA GLY A 14 9.69 36.73 81.94
C GLY A 14 8.67 37.13 80.90
N GLU A 15 9.00 36.80 79.67
CA GLU A 15 7.95 36.44 78.75
C GLU A 15 8.44 35.39 77.74
N CYS A 16 8.00 34.14 77.95
CA CYS A 16 8.10 33.07 76.96
C CYS A 16 7.25 33.45 75.78
N GLN A 17 7.84 33.89 74.72
CA GLN A 17 7.17 33.95 73.42
C GLN A 17 7.27 32.59 72.73
N ALA A 18 6.07 31.94 72.73
CA ALA A 18 5.83 30.69 72.03
C ALA A 18 6.15 30.86 70.56
N VAL A 19 7.10 30.03 70.03
CA VAL A 19 7.34 29.85 68.60
C VAL A 19 6.13 29.15 68.02
N ALA A 20 5.26 29.93 67.43
CA ALA A 20 4.14 29.39 66.63
C ALA A 20 4.71 28.64 65.45
N ARG A 21 4.70 27.31 65.52
CA ARG A 21 4.92 26.43 64.38
C ARG A 21 3.78 26.67 63.41
N PHE A 22 4.06 27.39 62.31
CA PHE A 22 3.23 27.39 61.14
C PHE A 22 3.26 25.99 60.52
N HIS A 23 2.36 25.14 60.92
CA HIS A 23 2.00 23.96 60.14
C HIS A 23 1.18 24.47 58.95
N GLY A 24 1.87 24.79 57.86
CA GLY A 24 1.21 24.97 56.58
C GLY A 24 0.72 23.61 56.09
N HIS A 25 -0.50 23.25 56.46
CA HIS A 25 -1.27 22.26 55.75
C HIS A 25 -1.46 22.80 54.32
N ARG A 26 -0.59 22.36 53.40
CA ARG A 26 -0.94 22.38 51.98
C ARG A 26 -2.06 21.36 51.83
N GLU A 27 -3.26 21.79 52.01
CA GLU A 27 -4.42 21.09 51.46
C GLU A 27 -4.15 21.04 49.95
N ALA A 28 -3.87 19.84 49.45
CA ALA A 28 -3.91 19.56 48.02
C ALA A 28 -5.41 19.73 47.63
N GLU A 29 -5.79 20.93 47.27
CA GLU A 29 -7.03 21.19 46.60
C GLU A 29 -6.99 20.37 45.32
N GLY A 30 -7.67 19.21 45.34
CA GLY A 30 -8.00 18.47 44.17
C GLY A 30 -8.86 19.34 43.26
N ARG A 31 -8.22 20.14 42.40
CA ARG A 31 -8.92 20.86 41.34
C ARG A 31 -9.59 19.82 40.47
N GLY A 32 -10.84 19.55 40.77
CA GLY A 32 -11.70 18.86 39.82
C GLY A 32 -11.67 19.69 38.54
N LEU A 33 -11.42 19.01 37.41
CA LEU A 33 -11.43 19.65 36.10
C LEU A 33 -12.70 20.48 35.95
N ASP A 34 -12.56 21.75 35.58
CA ASP A 34 -13.69 22.63 35.27
C ASP A 34 -14.48 22.09 34.08
N LEU A 35 -15.73 22.47 33.92
CA LEU A 35 -16.59 22.01 32.85
C LEU A 35 -15.94 22.13 31.46
N PRO A 36 -15.28 23.26 31.10
CA PRO A 36 -14.57 23.40 29.83
C PRO A 36 -13.40 22.39 29.69
N ASP A 37 -12.65 22.13 30.78
CA ASP A 37 -11.55 21.15 30.75
C ASP A 37 -12.05 19.72 30.53
N ARG A 38 -13.20 19.38 31.12
CA ARG A 38 -13.85 18.08 30.90
C ARG A 38 -14.31 17.91 29.44
N LEU A 39 -14.87 18.98 28.85
CA LEU A 39 -15.29 18.98 27.46
C LEU A 39 -14.10 18.86 26.52
N LEU A 40 -13.00 19.57 26.78
CA LEU A 40 -11.76 19.46 26.03
C LEU A 40 -11.14 18.07 26.15
N ALA A 41 -11.10 17.51 27.36
CA ALA A 41 -10.61 16.16 27.59
C ALA A 41 -11.45 15.10 26.85
N LEU A 42 -12.78 15.25 26.86
CA LEU A 42 -13.69 14.37 26.12
C LEU A 42 -13.49 14.51 24.62
N ALA A 43 -13.37 15.72 24.09
CA ALA A 43 -13.12 15.97 22.69
C ALA A 43 -11.77 15.35 22.26
N ALA A 44 -10.71 15.52 23.05
CA ALA A 44 -9.41 14.91 22.80
C ALA A 44 -9.49 13.39 22.81
N LEU A 45 -10.22 12.78 23.77
CA LEU A 45 -10.42 11.33 23.82
C LEU A 45 -11.18 10.81 22.60
N LEU A 46 -12.22 11.50 22.17
CA LEU A 46 -12.98 11.14 20.97
C LEU A 46 -12.12 11.22 19.69
N LEU A 47 -11.28 12.26 19.56
CA LEU A 47 -10.35 12.40 18.45
C LEU A 47 -9.30 11.29 18.45
N LEU A 48 -8.76 10.95 19.61
CA LEU A 48 -7.82 9.83 19.75
C LEU A 48 -8.47 8.49 19.40
N ALA A 49 -9.70 8.26 19.87
CA ALA A 49 -10.44 7.04 19.54
C ALA A 49 -10.74 6.94 18.04
N ALA A 50 -11.17 8.04 17.41
CA ALA A 50 -11.38 8.10 15.97
C ALA A 50 -10.08 7.87 15.21
N GLY A 51 -8.97 8.50 15.61
CA GLY A 51 -7.65 8.29 15.02
C GLY A 51 -7.20 6.84 15.13
N ALA A 52 -7.33 6.22 16.28
CA ALA A 52 -7.02 4.81 16.50
C ALA A 52 -7.88 3.89 15.64
N TRP A 53 -9.16 4.19 15.47
CA TRP A 53 -10.07 3.46 14.60
C TRP A 53 -9.60 3.52 13.13
N PHE A 54 -9.30 4.70 12.59
CA PHE A 54 -8.83 4.85 11.20
C PHE A 54 -7.49 4.15 10.97
N ILE A 55 -6.56 4.23 11.93
CA ILE A 55 -5.28 3.51 11.84
C ILE A 55 -5.51 2.00 11.86
N GLY A 56 -6.39 1.52 12.73
CA GLY A 56 -6.74 0.09 12.82
C GLY A 56 -7.36 -0.43 11.53
N ASP A 57 -8.30 0.32 10.94
CA ASP A 57 -8.94 -0.04 9.66
C ASP A 57 -7.93 -0.06 8.50
N ALA A 58 -7.08 0.96 8.41
CA ALA A 58 -6.01 1.00 7.39
C ALA A 58 -5.02 -0.16 7.54
N ALA A 59 -4.63 -0.50 8.77
CA ALA A 59 -3.75 -1.64 9.06
C ALA A 59 -4.42 -2.97 8.67
N TRP A 60 -5.70 -3.13 8.98
CA TRP A 60 -6.50 -4.29 8.59
C TRP A 60 -6.59 -4.46 7.08
N MET A 61 -6.85 -3.36 6.35
CA MET A 61 -6.89 -3.37 4.88
C MET A 61 -5.54 -3.76 4.28
N LYS A 62 -4.44 -3.18 4.77
CA LYS A 62 -3.08 -3.55 4.35
C LYS A 62 -2.75 -5.00 4.67
N GLY A 63 -3.12 -5.48 5.85
CA GLY A 63 -2.91 -6.88 6.26
C GLY A 63 -3.59 -7.87 5.32
N LYS A 64 -4.85 -7.61 4.94
CA LYS A 64 -5.58 -8.43 3.95
C LYS A 64 -4.91 -8.40 2.57
N ALA A 65 -4.44 -7.25 2.11
CA ALA A 65 -3.74 -7.13 0.83
C ALA A 65 -2.43 -7.94 0.82
N VAL A 66 -1.63 -7.87 1.88
CA VAL A 66 -0.40 -8.66 2.02
C VAL A 66 -0.71 -10.16 2.05
N LEU A 67 -1.71 -10.56 2.83
CA LEU A 67 -2.13 -11.97 2.89
C LEU A 67 -2.56 -12.48 1.50
N ALA A 68 -3.34 -11.69 0.76
CA ALA A 68 -3.76 -12.05 -0.59
C ALA A 68 -2.54 -12.28 -1.52
N GLN A 69 -1.53 -11.39 -1.47
CA GLN A 69 -0.30 -11.56 -2.26
C GLN A 69 0.46 -12.83 -1.87
N VAL A 70 0.57 -13.16 -0.58
CA VAL A 70 1.21 -14.41 -0.13
C VAL A 70 0.45 -15.63 -0.66
N LEU A 71 -0.88 -15.62 -0.59
CA LEU A 71 -1.70 -16.72 -1.10
C LEU A 71 -1.60 -16.87 -2.62
N ILE A 72 -1.57 -15.76 -3.37
CA ILE A 72 -1.37 -15.75 -4.82
C ILE A 72 0.01 -16.35 -5.16
N GLN A 73 1.07 -15.97 -4.44
CA GLN A 73 2.41 -16.52 -4.66
C GLN A 73 2.47 -18.03 -4.37
N ARG A 74 1.80 -18.50 -3.32
CA ARG A 74 1.70 -19.93 -3.01
C ARG A 74 0.97 -20.71 -4.10
N ALA A 75 -0.18 -20.19 -4.55
CA ALA A 75 -0.93 -20.82 -5.63
C ALA A 75 -0.13 -20.84 -6.95
N TRP A 76 0.65 -19.79 -7.22
CA TRP A 76 1.57 -19.76 -8.36
C TRP A 76 2.63 -20.86 -8.28
N ALA A 77 3.31 -20.99 -7.15
CA ALA A 77 4.34 -22.01 -6.93
C ALA A 77 3.76 -23.43 -7.08
N ALA A 78 2.61 -23.71 -6.46
CA ALA A 78 1.94 -25.01 -6.59
C ALA A 78 1.55 -25.32 -8.06
N ASN A 79 1.12 -24.30 -8.83
CA ASN A 79 0.77 -24.48 -10.23
C ASN A 79 2.00 -24.77 -11.11
N LEU A 80 3.16 -24.18 -10.79
CA LEU A 80 4.43 -24.52 -11.44
C LEU A 80 4.86 -25.97 -11.14
N ASP A 81 4.60 -26.46 -9.94
CA ASP A 81 4.87 -27.84 -9.51
C ASP A 81 3.87 -28.85 -10.11
N GLY A 82 2.95 -28.39 -10.95
CA GLY A 82 2.03 -29.23 -11.72
C GLY A 82 0.73 -29.60 -11.00
N ALA A 83 0.27 -28.81 -10.02
CA ALA A 83 -1.02 -29.01 -9.35
C ALA A 83 -2.20 -29.14 -10.34
N LYS A 84 -3.00 -30.20 -10.15
CA LYS A 84 -4.22 -30.46 -10.96
C LYS A 84 -5.37 -30.87 -10.04
N PRO A 85 -6.54 -30.16 -10.03
CA PRO A 85 -6.78 -28.94 -10.81
C PRO A 85 -5.85 -27.80 -10.39
N ARG A 86 -5.77 -26.73 -11.20
CA ARG A 86 -4.96 -25.55 -10.86
C ARG A 86 -5.36 -24.98 -9.52
N GLU A 87 -4.36 -24.75 -8.68
CA GLU A 87 -4.54 -24.21 -7.35
C GLU A 87 -5.04 -22.76 -7.41
N ARG A 88 -6.06 -22.46 -6.58
CA ARG A 88 -6.60 -21.12 -6.40
C ARG A 88 -5.93 -20.45 -5.20
N PRO A 89 -5.80 -19.11 -5.20
CA PRO A 89 -5.22 -18.41 -4.05
C PRO A 89 -5.97 -18.66 -2.74
N TRP A 90 -7.30 -18.83 -2.81
CA TRP A 90 -8.19 -19.24 -1.71
C TRP A 90 -9.39 -20.01 -2.27
N SER A 91 -10.08 -20.75 -1.44
CA SER A 91 -11.13 -21.71 -1.86
C SER A 91 -12.29 -21.09 -2.64
N TRP A 92 -12.63 -19.84 -2.38
CA TRP A 92 -13.69 -19.09 -3.07
C TRP A 92 -13.16 -18.10 -4.11
N ALA A 93 -11.86 -18.16 -4.45
CA ALA A 93 -11.32 -17.33 -5.53
C ALA A 93 -11.94 -17.75 -6.85
N ASP A 94 -12.33 -16.76 -7.65
CA ASP A 94 -12.83 -16.95 -9.01
C ASP A 94 -11.73 -16.76 -10.07
N THR A 95 -10.50 -16.80 -9.64
CA THR A 95 -9.30 -16.64 -10.48
C THR A 95 -8.19 -17.61 -10.07
N THR A 96 -7.28 -17.86 -11.00
CA THR A 96 -6.06 -18.64 -10.78
C THR A 96 -4.85 -17.92 -11.35
N PRO A 97 -3.64 -18.08 -10.82
CA PRO A 97 -2.42 -17.59 -11.44
C PRO A 97 -2.19 -18.23 -12.81
N VAL A 98 -1.86 -17.44 -13.82
CA VAL A 98 -1.61 -17.88 -15.20
C VAL A 98 -0.23 -17.48 -15.74
N GLY A 99 0.49 -16.62 -15.05
CA GLY A 99 1.83 -16.20 -15.43
C GLY A 99 2.46 -15.29 -14.38
N ARG A 100 3.75 -15.04 -14.54
CA ARG A 100 4.48 -14.00 -13.79
C ARG A 100 5.05 -13.00 -14.79
N LEU A 101 4.74 -11.74 -14.59
CA LEU A 101 5.21 -10.60 -15.37
C LEU A 101 6.37 -9.93 -14.65
N GLU A 102 7.51 -9.71 -15.34
CA GLU A 102 8.66 -8.99 -14.78
C GLU A 102 9.08 -7.85 -15.70
N PHE A 103 9.13 -6.65 -15.14
CA PHE A 103 9.71 -5.47 -15.78
C PHE A 103 11.20 -5.39 -15.43
N VAL A 104 12.07 -5.76 -16.36
CA VAL A 104 13.50 -5.99 -16.11
C VAL A 104 14.19 -4.71 -15.62
N ARG A 105 13.97 -3.58 -16.30
CA ARG A 105 14.62 -2.31 -15.95
C ARG A 105 14.18 -1.80 -14.57
N GLN A 106 12.91 -1.92 -14.24
CA GLN A 106 12.35 -1.47 -12.96
C GLN A 106 12.52 -2.49 -11.83
N ARG A 107 13.01 -3.71 -12.13
CA ARG A 107 13.18 -4.83 -11.17
C ARG A 107 11.89 -5.12 -10.38
N ARG A 108 10.76 -5.13 -11.07
CA ARG A 108 9.45 -5.39 -10.45
C ARG A 108 8.81 -6.58 -11.13
N SER A 109 8.31 -7.50 -10.30
CA SER A 109 7.55 -8.65 -10.78
C SER A 109 6.19 -8.76 -10.09
N MET A 110 5.21 -9.32 -10.80
CA MET A 110 3.85 -9.52 -10.29
C MET A 110 3.23 -10.74 -10.94
N ILE A 111 2.37 -11.43 -10.21
CA ILE A 111 1.65 -12.58 -10.73
C ILE A 111 0.46 -12.11 -11.55
N VAL A 112 0.30 -12.68 -12.73
CA VAL A 112 -0.83 -12.46 -13.62
C VAL A 112 -1.93 -13.47 -13.28
N LEU A 113 -3.13 -12.97 -13.12
CA LEU A 113 -4.32 -13.74 -12.75
C LEU A 113 -5.21 -13.99 -13.97
N ALA A 114 -5.98 -15.07 -13.99
CA ALA A 114 -6.96 -15.34 -15.03
C ALA A 114 -8.15 -14.37 -14.92
N GLY A 115 -8.52 -13.71 -16.02
CA GLY A 115 -9.62 -12.74 -16.07
C GLY A 115 -9.16 -11.30 -15.86
N ASP A 116 -9.88 -10.36 -16.47
CA ASP A 116 -9.63 -8.92 -16.40
C ASP A 116 -10.80 -8.12 -15.81
N ALA A 117 -11.70 -8.80 -15.09
CA ALA A 117 -12.78 -8.15 -14.35
C ALA A 117 -12.21 -7.34 -13.15
N GLY A 118 -12.87 -6.24 -12.79
CA GLY A 118 -12.39 -5.31 -11.74
C GLY A 118 -12.07 -5.97 -10.41
N ARG A 119 -12.83 -7.01 -9.99
CA ARG A 119 -12.54 -7.78 -8.77
C ARG A 119 -11.23 -8.58 -8.84
N VAL A 120 -10.81 -9.03 -10.04
CA VAL A 120 -9.51 -9.70 -10.24
C VAL A 120 -8.40 -8.68 -10.23
N LEU A 121 -8.59 -7.55 -10.92
CA LEU A 121 -7.61 -6.46 -11.03
C LEU A 121 -7.28 -5.80 -9.68
N ALA A 122 -8.15 -5.96 -8.67
CA ALA A 122 -7.87 -5.52 -7.30
C ALA A 122 -6.68 -6.29 -6.67
N PHE A 123 -6.40 -7.51 -7.13
CA PHE A 123 -5.36 -8.37 -6.56
C PHE A 123 -4.10 -8.47 -7.42
N GLY A 124 -4.19 -8.20 -8.72
CA GLY A 124 -3.06 -8.32 -9.63
C GLY A 124 -3.40 -7.95 -11.06
N PRO A 125 -2.42 -7.91 -11.97
CA PRO A 125 -2.69 -7.87 -13.39
C PRO A 125 -3.54 -9.05 -13.81
N GLY A 126 -4.50 -8.82 -14.68
CA GLY A 126 -5.44 -9.82 -15.17
C GLY A 126 -5.22 -10.13 -16.64
N HIS A 127 -5.15 -11.41 -16.98
CA HIS A 127 -5.10 -11.89 -18.36
C HIS A 127 -6.51 -11.88 -18.94
N ARG A 128 -6.67 -11.22 -20.10
CA ARG A 128 -7.96 -11.09 -20.78
C ARG A 128 -8.44 -12.43 -21.33
N PRO A 129 -9.67 -12.87 -20.99
CA PRO A 129 -10.26 -14.07 -21.56
C PRO A 129 -10.34 -13.97 -23.09
N GLY A 130 -10.00 -15.06 -23.79
CA GLY A 130 -10.01 -15.10 -25.26
C GLY A 130 -8.75 -14.58 -25.93
N SER A 131 -7.81 -13.94 -25.19
CA SER A 131 -6.48 -13.66 -25.70
C SER A 131 -5.55 -14.86 -25.53
N ALA A 132 -4.43 -14.90 -26.27
CA ALA A 132 -3.45 -15.97 -26.12
C ALA A 132 -2.85 -15.99 -24.71
N LEU A 133 -2.69 -17.17 -24.11
CA LEU A 133 -1.95 -17.29 -22.86
C LEU A 133 -0.48 -16.94 -23.10
N PRO A 134 0.22 -16.40 -22.12
CA PRO A 134 1.65 -16.12 -22.24
C PRO A 134 2.43 -17.35 -22.70
N GLY A 135 3.21 -17.17 -23.77
CA GLY A 135 3.99 -18.26 -24.39
C GLY A 135 3.25 -19.12 -25.41
N LYS A 136 1.98 -18.87 -25.64
CA LYS A 136 1.24 -19.46 -26.76
C LYS A 136 1.24 -18.48 -27.94
N PRO A 137 1.21 -18.98 -29.21
CA PRO A 137 1.12 -18.12 -30.37
C PRO A 137 -0.08 -17.17 -30.30
N GLY A 138 0.14 -15.90 -30.63
CA GLY A 138 -0.89 -14.88 -30.63
C GLY A 138 -0.60 -13.71 -29.69
N ASN A 139 -1.60 -12.84 -29.52
CA ASN A 139 -1.51 -11.66 -28.66
C ASN A 139 -1.98 -11.98 -27.23
N SER A 140 -1.06 -11.96 -26.26
CA SER A 140 -1.36 -12.09 -24.86
C SER A 140 -1.73 -10.71 -24.27
N VAL A 141 -2.98 -10.51 -23.90
CA VAL A 141 -3.48 -9.22 -23.37
C VAL A 141 -3.59 -9.28 -21.87
N ILE A 142 -2.90 -8.36 -21.20
CA ILE A 142 -2.88 -8.25 -19.73
C ILE A 142 -3.27 -6.84 -19.33
N SER A 143 -4.28 -6.73 -18.47
CA SER A 143 -4.80 -5.45 -17.97
C SER A 143 -4.51 -5.27 -16.49
N ALA A 144 -4.31 -4.04 -16.04
CA ALA A 144 -4.26 -3.70 -14.62
C ALA A 144 -4.59 -2.23 -14.37
N HIS A 145 -4.85 -1.88 -13.11
CA HIS A 145 -5.09 -0.50 -12.70
C HIS A 145 -3.83 0.36 -12.85
N ARG A 146 -4.00 1.59 -13.36
CA ARG A 146 -2.92 2.57 -13.61
C ARG A 146 -2.26 3.10 -12.33
N ASP A 147 -3.01 3.13 -11.24
CA ASP A 147 -2.60 3.70 -9.96
C ASP A 147 -1.98 2.66 -8.99
N THR A 148 -1.99 1.39 -9.37
CA THR A 148 -1.45 0.28 -8.58
C THR A 148 -0.44 -0.54 -9.38
N HIS A 149 -0.88 -1.68 -9.94
CA HIS A 149 0.02 -2.65 -10.59
C HIS A 149 0.67 -2.10 -11.85
N PHE A 150 -0.07 -1.35 -12.68
CA PHE A 150 0.45 -0.76 -13.91
C PHE A 150 0.83 0.72 -13.81
N ALA A 151 0.93 1.29 -12.60
CA ALA A 151 1.60 2.57 -12.39
C ALA A 151 3.04 2.58 -12.96
N ILE A 152 3.67 1.42 -12.97
CA ILE A 152 5.02 1.21 -13.52
C ILE A 152 5.11 1.54 -15.03
N LEU A 153 3.99 1.44 -15.76
CA LEU A 153 3.95 1.71 -17.21
C LEU A 153 4.11 3.19 -17.54
N GLU A 154 3.87 4.11 -16.60
CA GLU A 154 4.15 5.54 -16.80
C GLU A 154 5.63 5.79 -17.16
N GLY A 155 6.51 4.99 -16.61
CA GLY A 155 7.94 5.05 -16.90
C GLY A 155 8.43 4.08 -17.97
N ALA A 156 7.55 3.40 -18.71
CA ALA A 156 7.94 2.47 -19.77
C ALA A 156 8.58 3.20 -20.96
N ARG A 157 9.50 2.52 -21.63
CA ARG A 157 10.22 3.04 -22.79
C ARG A 157 10.26 2.00 -23.90
N ILE A 158 10.21 2.45 -25.14
CA ILE A 158 10.51 1.59 -26.29
C ILE A 158 11.90 1.00 -26.11
N GLY A 159 12.02 -0.32 -26.33
CA GLY A 159 13.24 -1.08 -26.11
C GLY A 159 13.37 -1.72 -24.73
N ASP A 160 12.54 -1.34 -23.73
CA ASP A 160 12.53 -2.02 -22.44
C ASP A 160 12.16 -3.50 -22.61
N LEU A 161 12.72 -4.33 -21.73
CA LEU A 161 12.44 -5.75 -21.71
C LEU A 161 11.43 -6.10 -20.64
N VAL A 162 10.46 -6.91 -21.04
CA VAL A 162 9.45 -7.52 -20.17
C VAL A 162 9.59 -9.03 -20.28
N ARG A 163 9.75 -9.71 -19.16
CA ARG A 163 9.78 -11.18 -19.11
C ARG A 163 8.45 -11.70 -18.63
N VAL A 164 8.00 -12.78 -19.23
CA VAL A 164 6.79 -13.49 -18.81
C VAL A 164 7.14 -14.95 -18.58
N GLU A 165 7.03 -15.38 -17.34
CA GLU A 165 7.09 -16.80 -16.99
C GLU A 165 5.67 -17.38 -17.09
N ASN A 166 5.52 -18.43 -17.89
CA ASN A 166 4.24 -19.12 -18.07
C ASN A 166 4.08 -20.25 -17.03
N ILE A 167 2.91 -20.88 -17.03
CA ILE A 167 2.61 -21.99 -16.11
C ILE A 167 3.39 -23.29 -16.40
N GLU A 168 4.07 -23.36 -17.52
CA GLU A 168 4.97 -24.45 -17.88
C GLU A 168 6.42 -24.19 -17.40
N GLY A 169 6.64 -23.08 -16.65
CA GLY A 169 7.95 -22.67 -16.14
C GLY A 169 8.88 -22.06 -17.22
N GLN A 170 8.37 -21.81 -18.42
CA GLN A 170 9.15 -21.20 -19.48
C GLN A 170 9.15 -19.69 -19.31
N THR A 171 10.32 -19.06 -19.35
CA THR A 171 10.48 -17.61 -19.35
C THR A 171 10.64 -17.10 -20.78
N LEU A 172 9.77 -16.19 -21.18
CA LEU A 172 9.72 -15.58 -22.49
C LEU A 172 10.08 -14.10 -22.36
N THR A 173 10.94 -13.61 -23.22
CA THR A 173 11.36 -12.21 -23.21
C THR A 173 10.64 -11.46 -24.34
N TYR A 174 10.02 -10.35 -23.99
CA TYR A 174 9.38 -9.42 -24.91
C TYR A 174 10.09 -8.07 -24.84
N ARG A 175 10.23 -7.40 -25.98
CA ARG A 175 10.75 -6.04 -26.07
C ARG A 175 9.63 -5.10 -26.43
N ILE A 176 9.52 -3.99 -25.70
CA ILE A 176 8.52 -2.95 -25.96
C ILE A 176 8.84 -2.28 -27.30
N ASP A 177 7.88 -2.31 -28.21
CA ASP A 177 8.00 -1.74 -29.56
C ASP A 177 7.19 -0.46 -29.72
N ALA A 178 6.02 -0.35 -29.03
CA ALA A 178 5.14 0.81 -29.12
C ALA A 178 4.48 1.15 -27.78
N LEU A 179 4.17 2.44 -27.64
CA LEU A 179 3.46 3.05 -26.52
C LEU A 179 2.39 3.97 -27.10
N ASP A 180 1.12 3.61 -26.93
CA ASP A 180 0.00 4.28 -27.56
C ASP A 180 -1.06 4.68 -26.55
N VAL A 181 -1.86 5.70 -26.90
CA VAL A 181 -3.09 6.05 -26.18
C VAL A 181 -4.24 5.92 -27.17
N VAL A 182 -5.20 5.04 -26.81
CA VAL A 182 -6.35 4.73 -27.66
C VAL A 182 -7.66 4.94 -26.91
N ASP A 183 -8.77 5.04 -27.64
CA ASP A 183 -10.10 5.02 -27.04
C ASP A 183 -10.41 3.65 -26.43
N GLU A 184 -11.20 3.60 -25.36
CA GLU A 184 -11.55 2.34 -24.68
C GLU A 184 -12.34 1.37 -25.55
N HIS A 185 -12.99 1.84 -26.61
CA HIS A 185 -13.73 1.03 -27.56
C HIS A 185 -12.87 0.53 -28.73
N ASP A 186 -11.60 0.98 -28.82
CA ASP A 186 -10.69 0.47 -29.83
C ASP A 186 -10.18 -0.93 -29.43
N LEU A 187 -10.86 -1.94 -29.98
CA LEU A 187 -10.51 -3.34 -29.76
C LEU A 187 -9.38 -3.85 -30.66
N SER A 188 -8.93 -3.05 -31.63
CA SER A 188 -7.87 -3.46 -32.60
C SER A 188 -6.57 -3.83 -31.89
N VAL A 189 -6.27 -3.17 -30.76
CA VAL A 189 -5.09 -3.45 -29.92
C VAL A 189 -5.12 -4.83 -29.27
N THR A 190 -6.29 -5.46 -29.20
CA THR A 190 -6.49 -6.79 -28.59
C THR A 190 -6.64 -7.91 -29.63
N GLU A 191 -6.61 -7.58 -30.93
CA GLU A 191 -6.76 -8.54 -32.00
C GLU A 191 -5.67 -9.60 -32.00
N GLN A 192 -6.08 -10.82 -32.41
CA GLN A 192 -5.17 -11.96 -32.57
C GLN A 192 -4.63 -11.96 -34.01
N ARG A 193 -3.43 -11.43 -34.22
CA ARG A 193 -2.83 -11.28 -35.57
C ARG A 193 -1.89 -12.44 -35.94
N GLY A 194 -1.86 -13.50 -35.13
CA GLY A 194 -1.04 -14.69 -35.37
C GLY A 194 0.48 -14.48 -35.11
N ILE A 195 0.87 -13.35 -34.54
CA ILE A 195 2.23 -13.05 -34.11
C ILE A 195 2.33 -13.09 -32.58
N ASP A 196 3.46 -13.56 -32.06
CA ASP A 196 3.71 -13.62 -30.62
C ASP A 196 3.91 -12.21 -30.07
N GLN A 197 2.86 -11.66 -29.50
CA GLN A 197 2.78 -10.32 -28.97
C GLN A 197 2.31 -10.32 -27.50
N LEU A 198 2.82 -9.38 -26.75
CA LEU A 198 2.33 -9.03 -25.42
C LEU A 198 1.74 -7.62 -25.46
N THR A 199 0.48 -7.48 -25.09
CA THR A 199 -0.21 -6.19 -24.99
C THR A 199 -0.56 -5.92 -23.53
N LEU A 200 -0.01 -4.85 -22.95
CA LEU A 200 -0.34 -4.40 -21.61
C LEU A 200 -1.28 -3.20 -21.70
N VAL A 201 -2.38 -3.26 -20.95
CA VAL A 201 -3.47 -2.26 -21.03
C VAL A 201 -3.73 -1.66 -19.66
N THR A 202 -3.77 -0.32 -19.59
CA THR A 202 -4.20 0.40 -18.40
C THR A 202 -4.98 1.66 -18.74
N CYS A 203 -5.59 2.31 -17.75
CA CYS A 203 -6.29 3.57 -17.97
C CYS A 203 -5.31 4.73 -18.18
N TRP A 204 -5.73 5.76 -18.92
CA TRP A 204 -5.00 7.00 -19.17
C TRP A 204 -5.88 8.22 -18.80
N PRO A 205 -5.31 9.34 -18.35
CA PRO A 205 -3.90 9.59 -18.00
C PRO A 205 -3.54 9.06 -16.60
N PHE A 206 -2.23 8.86 -16.33
CA PHE A 206 -1.74 8.32 -15.04
C PHE A 206 -2.01 9.23 -13.85
N ASN A 207 -2.07 10.55 -14.05
CA ASN A 207 -2.31 11.56 -13.00
C ASN A 207 -3.79 11.91 -12.79
N ALA A 208 -4.74 11.18 -13.39
CA ALA A 208 -6.15 11.49 -13.21
C ALA A 208 -6.62 11.16 -11.79
N LEU A 209 -7.28 12.12 -11.14
CA LEU A 209 -7.83 11.97 -9.78
C LEU A 209 -9.06 11.07 -9.73
N ALA A 210 -9.84 11.03 -10.81
CA ALA A 210 -11.02 10.17 -10.91
C ALA A 210 -10.67 8.83 -11.58
N PRO A 211 -11.26 7.71 -11.12
CA PRO A 211 -11.13 6.42 -11.80
C PRO A 211 -11.87 6.43 -13.13
N GLY A 212 -11.47 5.55 -14.05
CA GLY A 212 -12.08 5.42 -15.37
C GLY A 212 -11.56 6.43 -16.37
N GLY A 213 -12.42 6.88 -17.28
CA GLY A 213 -12.08 7.72 -18.42
C GLY A 213 -12.04 6.92 -19.72
N PRO A 214 -12.22 7.59 -20.89
CA PRO A 214 -12.37 6.91 -22.18
C PRO A 214 -11.06 6.42 -22.78
N TRP A 215 -9.90 6.78 -22.20
CA TRP A 215 -8.61 6.50 -22.79
C TRP A 215 -7.90 5.33 -22.12
N ARG A 216 -7.19 4.55 -22.93
CA ARG A 216 -6.35 3.43 -22.49
C ARG A 216 -4.93 3.66 -22.95
N TYR A 217 -3.98 3.43 -22.03
CA TYR A 217 -2.56 3.38 -22.34
C TYR A 217 -2.19 1.95 -22.69
N ILE A 218 -1.62 1.78 -23.89
CA ILE A 218 -1.28 0.50 -24.47
C ILE A 218 0.23 0.41 -24.60
N VAL A 219 0.78 -0.68 -24.08
CA VAL A 219 2.19 -1.06 -24.31
C VAL A 219 2.20 -2.31 -25.13
N THR A 220 2.73 -2.24 -26.35
CA THR A 220 2.87 -3.37 -27.26
C THR A 220 4.31 -3.83 -27.25
N ALA A 221 4.52 -5.14 -27.08
CA ALA A 221 5.85 -5.76 -27.06
C ALA A 221 5.88 -7.03 -27.89
N SER A 222 6.90 -7.18 -28.72
CA SER A 222 7.14 -8.37 -29.53
C SER A 222 8.08 -9.35 -28.83
N ARG A 223 7.83 -10.63 -29.01
CA ARG A 223 8.68 -11.69 -28.49
C ARG A 223 10.09 -11.58 -29.09
N GLN A 224 11.08 -11.59 -28.23
CA GLN A 224 12.48 -11.74 -28.66
C GLN A 224 12.75 -13.22 -28.88
N GLN A 225 13.26 -13.55 -30.07
CA GLN A 225 13.79 -14.87 -30.28
C GLN A 225 15.13 -14.95 -29.55
N ASP A 226 15.30 -15.96 -28.71
CA ASP A 226 16.61 -16.26 -28.14
C ASP A 226 17.54 -16.59 -29.32
N ARG A 227 18.49 -15.73 -29.61
CA ARG A 227 19.56 -16.06 -30.55
C ARG A 227 20.40 -17.12 -29.87
N LEU A 228 20.26 -18.36 -30.37
CA LEU A 228 21.14 -19.48 -30.07
C LEU A 228 22.59 -19.15 -30.48
#